data_153a6ab335a3adb85156ec862a023b0f
#
_entry.id   153a6ab335a3adb85156ec862a023b0f
#
_cell.length_a   1.000
_cell.length_b   1.000
_cell.length_c   1.000
_cell.angle_alpha   90.00
_cell.angle_beta   90.00
_cell.angle_gamma   90.00
#
_symmetry.space_group_name_H-M   'P 1'
#
loop_
_entity.id
_entity.type
_entity.pdbx_description
1 polymer ?
#
loop_
_entity_poly.entity_id
_entity_poly.type
_entity_poly.pdbx_seq_one_letter_code
_entity_poly.pdbx_strand_id
1 'polypeptide(L)'
;LSQSESEALPDQIIPVPEGQKEELREHFRAHEQIMDTSRKDTDLERFFLVQAIWDTQMALEARKVSRRTGKRVVILTGSGHVEHGWGIEHRLKLLDPGANVRSLLPWREEEPPADSAADIFFFCPAQHRSRLGFTLEFNTRGAEIVQIQEGSRADRVGIKSGDVLLQAGGKDFEQIMDLHHAAIKARQDNKPLSLVVERRGQKHLLHLDLDRTPKSPS
;
A
#
# COMPACT_ATOMS: atom_id res chain seq x y z
N LEU A 1 12.43 22.58 11.35
CA LEU A 1 12.92 21.35 11.94
C LEU A 1 13.60 21.69 13.27
N SER A 2 13.33 20.93 14.32
CA SER A 2 14.07 21.01 15.57
C SER A 2 15.51 20.50 15.35
N GLN A 3 16.43 20.84 16.25
CA GLN A 3 17.84 20.41 16.15
C GLN A 3 17.94 18.85 16.12
N SER A 4 17.11 18.16 16.89
CA SER A 4 17.02 16.69 16.88
C SER A 4 16.45 16.10 15.59
N GLU A 5 15.57 16.78 14.89
CA GLU A 5 15.04 16.36 13.59
C GLU A 5 16.07 16.58 12.47
N SER A 6 16.88 17.63 12.56
CA SER A 6 17.95 17.88 11.58
C SER A 6 19.12 16.90 11.74
N GLU A 7 19.43 16.45 12.95
CA GLU A 7 20.45 15.42 13.23
C GLU A 7 20.04 14.02 12.73
N ALA A 8 18.76 13.78 12.45
CA ALA A 8 18.24 12.53 11.88
C ALA A 8 18.30 12.48 10.34
N LEU A 9 18.61 13.60 9.68
CA LEU A 9 18.72 13.64 8.23
C LEU A 9 20.12 13.20 7.76
N PRO A 10 20.23 12.60 6.55
CA PRO A 10 21.53 12.30 5.98
C PRO A 10 22.34 13.57 5.70
N ASP A 11 23.65 13.56 5.98
CA ASP A 11 24.55 14.69 5.71
C ASP A 11 24.56 15.10 4.23
N GLN A 12 24.34 14.15 3.34
CA GLN A 12 24.22 14.36 1.91
C GLN A 12 23.01 13.59 1.38
N ILE A 13 22.07 14.31 0.78
CA ILE A 13 20.90 13.74 0.12
C ILE A 13 21.24 13.45 -1.34
N ILE A 14 21.09 12.20 -1.76
CA ILE A 14 21.26 11.80 -3.15
C ILE A 14 19.92 12.02 -3.86
N PRO A 15 19.88 12.92 -4.87
CA PRO A 15 18.61 13.30 -5.51
C PRO A 15 17.97 12.12 -6.26
N VAL A 16 16.68 12.24 -6.56
CA VAL A 16 15.97 11.28 -7.42
C VAL A 16 16.52 11.36 -8.85
N PRO A 17 16.82 10.22 -9.50
CA PRO A 17 17.20 10.20 -10.92
C PRO A 17 16.02 10.55 -11.82
N GLU A 18 16.27 10.98 -13.05
CA GLU A 18 15.21 11.46 -13.96
C GLU A 18 14.15 10.39 -14.25
N GLY A 19 14.52 9.12 -14.40
CA GLY A 19 13.56 8.02 -14.58
C GLY A 19 12.58 7.91 -13.41
N GLN A 20 13.08 8.00 -12.16
CA GLN A 20 12.24 7.98 -10.97
C GLN A 20 11.31 9.21 -10.86
N LYS A 21 11.76 10.39 -11.34
CA LYS A 21 10.93 11.59 -11.31
C LYS A 21 9.67 11.45 -12.15
N GLU A 22 9.76 10.81 -13.32
CA GLU A 22 8.59 10.61 -14.18
C GLU A 22 7.54 9.73 -13.51
N GLU A 23 7.95 8.60 -12.96
CA GLU A 23 7.08 7.70 -12.20
C GLU A 23 6.47 8.40 -10.96
N LEU A 24 7.27 9.15 -10.23
CA LEU A 24 6.80 9.90 -9.06
C LEU A 24 5.80 11.02 -9.44
N ARG A 25 5.92 11.63 -10.65
CA ARG A 25 4.91 12.56 -11.16
C ARG A 25 3.57 11.89 -11.41
N GLU A 26 3.59 10.67 -11.95
CA GLU A 26 2.36 9.90 -12.18
C GLU A 26 1.69 9.54 -10.86
N HIS A 27 2.46 9.06 -9.88
CA HIS A 27 1.95 8.77 -8.55
C HIS A 27 1.40 10.03 -7.85
N PHE A 28 2.07 11.17 -7.99
CA PHE A 28 1.61 12.42 -7.43
C PHE A 28 0.27 12.87 -8.03
N ARG A 29 0.13 12.78 -9.37
CA ARG A 29 -1.13 13.08 -10.08
C ARG A 29 -2.27 12.15 -9.68
N ALA A 30 -1.99 10.85 -9.53
CA ALA A 30 -2.98 9.89 -9.07
C ALA A 30 -3.48 10.24 -7.66
N HIS A 31 -2.60 10.68 -6.76
CA HIS A 31 -2.97 11.16 -5.43
C HIS A 31 -3.82 12.45 -5.47
N GLU A 32 -3.55 13.38 -6.37
CA GLU A 32 -4.37 14.60 -6.54
C GLU A 32 -5.80 14.25 -6.91
N GLN A 33 -5.99 13.31 -7.85
CA GLN A 33 -7.31 12.85 -8.28
C GLN A 33 -8.12 12.21 -7.15
N ILE A 34 -7.46 11.44 -6.26
CA ILE A 34 -8.10 10.76 -5.13
C ILE A 34 -8.49 11.76 -4.04
N MET A 35 -7.70 12.80 -3.82
CA MET A 35 -7.87 13.75 -2.70
C MET A 35 -8.68 14.98 -3.07
N ASP A 36 -9.09 15.14 -4.34
CA ASP A 36 -9.80 16.32 -4.89
C ASP A 36 -9.13 17.65 -4.49
N THR A 37 -7.80 17.67 -4.47
CA THR A 37 -6.99 18.82 -4.10
C THR A 37 -6.04 19.18 -5.22
N SER A 38 -6.16 20.39 -5.76
CA SER A 38 -5.16 20.95 -6.67
C SER A 38 -3.90 21.31 -5.88
N ARG A 39 -2.80 20.63 -6.15
CA ARG A 39 -1.48 20.87 -5.55
C ARG A 39 -0.62 21.74 -6.46
N LYS A 40 0.33 22.47 -5.87
CA LYS A 40 1.24 23.36 -6.60
C LYS A 40 2.50 22.61 -7.02
N ASP A 41 3.21 23.11 -8.03
CA ASP A 41 4.52 22.56 -8.45
C ASP A 41 5.53 22.48 -7.30
N THR A 42 5.45 23.40 -6.33
CA THR A 42 6.27 23.38 -5.12
C THR A 42 6.01 22.14 -4.25
N ASP A 43 4.83 21.54 -4.31
CA ASP A 43 4.51 20.33 -3.57
C ASP A 43 5.10 19.09 -4.26
N LEU A 44 5.22 19.10 -5.59
CA LEU A 44 5.89 18.05 -6.36
C LEU A 44 7.39 18.03 -6.06
N GLU A 45 8.06 19.19 -6.07
CA GLU A 45 9.49 19.27 -5.70
C GLU A 45 9.74 18.83 -4.25
N ARG A 46 8.83 19.18 -3.34
CA ARG A 46 8.88 18.68 -1.96
C ARG A 46 8.69 17.16 -1.89
N PHE A 47 7.81 16.60 -2.72
CA PHE A 47 7.60 15.16 -2.80
C PHE A 47 8.88 14.44 -3.28
N PHE A 48 9.55 14.95 -4.32
CA PHE A 48 10.84 14.42 -4.76
C PHE A 48 11.91 14.50 -3.67
N LEU A 49 11.97 15.62 -2.94
CA LEU A 49 12.91 15.77 -1.84
C LEU A 49 12.69 14.75 -0.72
N VAL A 50 11.43 14.55 -0.32
CA VAL A 50 11.07 13.57 0.71
C VAL A 50 11.45 12.16 0.27
N GLN A 51 11.16 11.79 -0.98
CA GLN A 51 11.55 10.49 -1.54
C GLN A 51 13.08 10.34 -1.53
N ALA A 52 13.82 11.37 -1.95
CA ALA A 52 15.28 11.36 -1.96
C ALA A 52 15.87 11.17 -0.55
N ILE A 53 15.32 11.85 0.46
CA ILE A 53 15.73 11.72 1.86
C ILE A 53 15.51 10.29 2.33
N TRP A 54 14.35 9.71 2.12
CA TRP A 54 14.01 8.37 2.57
C TRP A 54 14.91 7.31 1.93
N ASP A 55 15.05 7.35 0.60
CA ASP A 55 15.90 6.39 -0.14
C ASP A 55 17.37 6.50 0.29
N THR A 56 17.87 7.74 0.49
CA THR A 56 19.24 7.96 0.93
C THR A 56 19.45 7.43 2.35
N GLN A 57 18.52 7.72 3.27
CA GLN A 57 18.63 7.27 4.65
C GLN A 57 18.58 5.74 4.76
N MET A 58 17.64 5.10 4.03
CA MET A 58 17.54 3.64 4.01
C MET A 58 18.80 2.99 3.45
N ALA A 59 19.38 3.56 2.39
CA ALA A 59 20.62 3.08 1.81
C ALA A 59 21.82 3.22 2.77
N LEU A 60 21.93 4.35 3.46
CA LEU A 60 22.98 4.59 4.46
C LEU A 60 22.90 3.61 5.63
N GLU A 61 21.71 3.40 6.18
CA GLU A 61 21.51 2.46 7.28
C GLU A 61 21.77 1.01 6.85
N ALA A 62 21.31 0.61 5.67
CA ALA A 62 21.58 -0.73 5.13
C ALA A 62 23.09 -0.97 4.98
N ARG A 63 23.82 -0.01 4.38
CA ARG A 63 25.29 -0.06 4.25
C ARG A 63 25.96 -0.14 5.61
N LYS A 64 25.56 0.69 6.57
CA LYS A 64 26.11 0.72 7.94
C LYS A 64 25.91 -0.62 8.65
N VAL A 65 24.71 -1.20 8.57
CA VAL A 65 24.42 -2.51 9.17
C VAL A 65 25.23 -3.61 8.50
N SER A 66 25.30 -3.64 7.16
CA SER A 66 26.09 -4.61 6.41
C SER A 66 27.57 -4.57 6.79
N ARG A 67 28.16 -3.37 6.82
CA ARG A 67 29.59 -3.19 7.19
C ARG A 67 29.88 -3.58 8.64
N ARG A 68 28.98 -3.23 9.56
CA ARG A 68 29.14 -3.55 10.98
C ARG A 68 29.03 -5.04 11.26
N THR A 69 28.15 -5.74 10.55
CA THR A 69 27.81 -7.13 10.86
C THR A 69 28.49 -8.15 9.94
N GLY A 70 28.94 -7.74 8.76
CA GLY A 70 29.40 -8.63 7.69
C GLY A 70 28.30 -9.54 7.12
N LYS A 71 27.02 -9.27 7.44
CA LYS A 71 25.87 -10.08 7.04
C LYS A 71 25.12 -9.45 5.87
N ARG A 72 24.34 -10.28 5.16
CA ARG A 72 23.35 -9.80 4.20
C ARG A 72 22.28 -9.00 4.93
N VAL A 73 21.83 -7.90 4.32
CA VAL A 73 20.75 -7.05 4.81
C VAL A 73 19.53 -7.24 3.89
N VAL A 74 18.38 -7.44 4.48
CA VAL A 74 17.08 -7.46 3.77
C VAL A 74 16.35 -6.18 4.14
N ILE A 75 15.93 -5.41 3.14
CA ILE A 75 15.15 -4.19 3.30
C ILE A 75 13.72 -4.49 2.85
N LEU A 76 12.73 -4.31 3.73
CA LEU A 76 11.32 -4.40 3.40
C LEU A 76 10.75 -2.99 3.32
N THR A 77 10.26 -2.62 2.14
CA THR A 77 9.77 -1.27 1.86
C THR A 77 8.65 -1.30 0.82
N GLY A 78 8.05 -0.14 0.50
CA GLY A 78 7.11 -0.01 -0.61
C GLY A 78 7.81 -0.17 -1.97
N SER A 79 7.07 -0.60 -3.00
CA SER A 79 7.60 -0.87 -4.33
C SER A 79 8.29 0.34 -4.96
N GLY A 80 7.76 1.55 -4.82
CA GLY A 80 8.34 2.79 -5.35
C GLY A 80 9.73 3.15 -4.83
N HIS A 81 10.25 2.43 -3.81
CA HIS A 81 11.64 2.52 -3.35
C HIS A 81 12.55 1.46 -3.98
N VAL A 82 11.98 0.51 -4.73
CA VAL A 82 12.66 -0.67 -5.29
C VAL A 82 12.61 -0.69 -6.81
N GLU A 83 11.48 -0.33 -7.40
CA GLU A 83 11.21 -0.42 -8.83
C GLU A 83 12.29 0.24 -9.69
N HIS A 84 12.64 -0.42 -10.78
CA HIS A 84 13.66 0.00 -11.74
C HIS A 84 15.06 0.25 -11.15
N GLY A 85 15.27 -0.11 -9.87
CA GLY A 85 16.52 0.17 -9.17
C GLY A 85 16.79 1.67 -8.93
N TRP A 86 15.80 2.55 -9.14
CA TRP A 86 15.98 4.00 -9.03
C TRP A 86 16.00 4.51 -7.58
N GLY A 87 15.38 3.79 -6.66
CA GLY A 87 15.29 4.15 -5.25
C GLY A 87 16.55 3.81 -4.45
N ILE A 88 16.42 2.91 -3.50
CA ILE A 88 17.46 2.50 -2.55
C ILE A 88 18.68 1.90 -3.26
N GLU A 89 18.45 1.09 -4.31
CA GLU A 89 19.53 0.43 -5.05
C GLU A 89 20.48 1.44 -5.70
N HIS A 90 19.91 2.49 -6.37
CA HIS A 90 20.70 3.56 -6.96
C HIS A 90 21.62 4.23 -5.92
N ARG A 91 21.08 4.55 -4.74
CA ARG A 91 21.86 5.16 -3.65
C ARG A 91 22.91 4.22 -3.10
N LEU A 92 22.59 2.94 -2.93
CA LEU A 92 23.55 1.94 -2.48
C LEU A 92 24.73 1.81 -3.45
N LYS A 93 24.46 1.75 -4.76
CA LYS A 93 25.53 1.68 -5.79
C LYS A 93 26.42 2.92 -5.80
N LEU A 94 25.88 4.10 -5.52
CA LEU A 94 26.68 5.32 -5.39
C LEU A 94 27.49 5.35 -4.10
N LEU A 95 26.92 4.92 -2.99
CA LEU A 95 27.55 4.91 -1.66
C LEU A 95 28.55 3.76 -1.47
N ASP A 96 28.37 2.68 -2.20
CA ASP A 96 29.20 1.48 -2.14
C ASP A 96 29.18 0.76 -3.50
N PRO A 97 30.05 1.16 -4.46
CA PRO A 97 30.06 0.60 -5.82
C PRO A 97 30.32 -0.92 -5.87
N GLY A 98 30.86 -1.51 -4.81
CA GLY A 98 31.06 -2.96 -4.69
C GLY A 98 29.86 -3.72 -4.10
N ALA A 99 28.79 -3.03 -3.73
CA ALA A 99 27.63 -3.68 -3.15
C ALA A 99 26.88 -4.53 -4.19
N ASN A 100 26.64 -5.80 -3.85
CA ASN A 100 25.78 -6.67 -4.65
C ASN A 100 24.34 -6.53 -4.14
N VAL A 101 23.53 -5.77 -4.85
CA VAL A 101 22.13 -5.48 -4.53
C VAL A 101 21.25 -6.30 -5.45
N ARG A 102 20.15 -6.83 -4.93
CA ARG A 102 19.10 -7.52 -5.68
C ARG A 102 17.73 -7.01 -5.24
N SER A 103 16.92 -6.68 -6.22
CA SER A 103 15.54 -6.24 -6.04
C SER A 103 14.56 -7.39 -6.24
N LEU A 104 13.54 -7.45 -5.38
CA LEU A 104 12.45 -8.42 -5.47
C LEU A 104 11.11 -7.66 -5.42
N LEU A 105 10.23 -7.93 -6.40
CA LEU A 105 8.90 -7.34 -6.46
C LEU A 105 7.81 -8.41 -6.54
N PRO A 106 6.65 -8.21 -5.87
CA PRO A 106 5.48 -9.02 -6.11
C PRO A 106 4.88 -8.67 -7.47
N TRP A 107 4.52 -9.70 -8.24
CA TRP A 107 3.81 -9.54 -9.51
C TRP A 107 2.42 -10.14 -9.42
N ARG A 108 1.41 -9.44 -9.95
CA ARG A 108 0.00 -9.79 -9.79
C ARG A 108 -0.81 -9.67 -11.07
N GLU A 109 -0.20 -9.14 -12.12
CA GLU A 109 -0.85 -8.90 -13.41
C GLU A 109 -0.69 -10.12 -14.32
N GLU A 110 -1.56 -10.25 -15.32
CA GLU A 110 -1.49 -11.34 -16.29
C GLU A 110 -0.34 -11.15 -17.29
N GLU A 111 -0.04 -9.90 -17.62
CA GLU A 111 1.09 -9.57 -18.49
C GLU A 111 2.42 -9.68 -17.72
N PRO A 112 3.46 -10.21 -18.36
CA PRO A 112 4.77 -10.29 -17.71
C PRO A 112 5.31 -8.90 -17.38
N PRO A 113 6.02 -8.76 -16.24
CA PRO A 113 6.64 -7.50 -15.87
C PRO A 113 7.71 -7.07 -16.87
N ALA A 114 7.99 -5.76 -16.92
CA ALA A 114 9.16 -5.27 -17.64
C ALA A 114 10.45 -5.80 -16.98
N ASP A 115 11.37 -6.34 -17.78
CA ASP A 115 12.65 -6.90 -17.27
C ASP A 115 13.46 -5.91 -16.44
N SER A 116 13.27 -4.60 -16.69
CA SER A 116 13.95 -3.53 -15.97
C SER A 116 13.33 -3.20 -14.62
N ALA A 117 12.14 -3.71 -14.28
CA ALA A 117 11.44 -3.30 -13.06
C ALA A 117 12.06 -3.90 -11.78
N ALA A 118 12.59 -5.13 -11.84
CA ALA A 118 13.32 -5.75 -10.73
C ALA A 118 14.17 -6.94 -11.22
N ASP A 119 15.11 -7.40 -10.37
CA ASP A 119 15.89 -8.61 -10.65
C ASP A 119 15.08 -9.90 -10.53
N ILE A 120 14.09 -9.93 -9.61
CA ILE A 120 13.31 -11.13 -9.30
C ILE A 120 11.85 -10.72 -9.08
N PHE A 121 10.95 -11.51 -9.67
CA PHE A 121 9.51 -11.39 -9.43
C PHE A 121 8.97 -12.64 -8.75
N PHE A 122 8.01 -12.45 -7.86
CA PHE A 122 7.31 -13.56 -7.23
C PHE A 122 5.80 -13.30 -7.25
N PHE A 123 5.04 -14.36 -7.49
CA PHE A 123 3.59 -14.26 -7.44
C PHE A 123 3.13 -14.14 -5.98
N CYS A 124 2.34 -13.10 -5.72
CA CYS A 124 1.71 -12.89 -4.43
C CYS A 124 0.31 -12.36 -4.67
N PRO A 125 -0.75 -13.15 -4.44
CA PRO A 125 -2.11 -12.67 -4.64
C PRO A 125 -2.38 -11.43 -3.79
N ALA A 126 -3.05 -10.44 -4.38
CA ALA A 126 -3.38 -9.22 -3.68
C ALA A 126 -4.45 -9.50 -2.63
N GLN A 127 -4.11 -9.33 -1.36
CA GLN A 127 -5.05 -9.42 -0.25
C GLN A 127 -5.26 -8.05 0.37
N HIS A 128 -6.53 -7.64 0.49
CA HIS A 128 -6.91 -6.34 1.05
C HIS A 128 -7.59 -6.53 2.40
N ARG A 129 -6.84 -6.27 3.48
CA ARG A 129 -7.38 -6.31 4.83
C ARG A 129 -8.21 -5.07 5.13
N SER A 130 -9.50 -5.25 5.27
CA SER A 130 -10.43 -4.18 5.64
C SER A 130 -10.36 -3.87 7.15
N ARG A 131 -10.51 -2.58 7.51
CA ARG A 131 -10.74 -2.17 8.93
C ARG A 131 -12.07 -2.64 9.49
N LEU A 132 -12.94 -3.21 8.67
CA LEU A 132 -14.19 -3.84 9.08
C LEU A 132 -13.98 -5.25 9.65
N GLY A 133 -12.78 -5.83 9.45
CA GLY A 133 -12.37 -7.12 10.00
C GLY A 133 -12.50 -8.28 9.03
N PHE A 134 -12.45 -8.04 7.74
CA PHE A 134 -12.32 -9.08 6.73
C PHE A 134 -11.19 -8.79 5.75
N THR A 135 -10.68 -9.83 5.12
CA THR A 135 -9.68 -9.76 4.06
C THR A 135 -10.32 -10.16 2.73
N LEU A 136 -10.15 -9.32 1.71
CA LEU A 136 -10.60 -9.55 0.34
C LEU A 136 -9.45 -10.04 -0.53
N GLU A 137 -9.77 -10.94 -1.44
CA GLU A 137 -8.92 -11.37 -2.55
C GLU A 137 -9.72 -11.29 -3.85
N PHE A 138 -9.16 -10.67 -4.89
CA PHE A 138 -9.78 -10.62 -6.20
C PHE A 138 -9.35 -11.85 -7.00
N ASN A 139 -10.31 -12.62 -7.45
CA ASN A 139 -10.11 -13.83 -8.25
C ASN A 139 -11.19 -13.94 -9.33
N THR A 140 -11.24 -15.07 -10.04
CA THR A 140 -12.23 -15.32 -11.11
C THR A 140 -13.68 -15.29 -10.65
N ARG A 141 -13.94 -15.40 -9.34
CA ARG A 141 -15.29 -15.28 -8.73
C ARG A 141 -15.66 -13.84 -8.39
N GLY A 142 -14.71 -12.91 -8.44
CA GLY A 142 -14.84 -11.53 -8.01
C GLY A 142 -14.09 -11.24 -6.70
N ALA A 143 -14.60 -10.33 -5.89
CA ALA A 143 -14.02 -9.93 -4.60
C ALA A 143 -14.42 -10.92 -3.50
N GLU A 144 -13.66 -11.98 -3.34
CA GLU A 144 -13.91 -13.04 -2.35
C GLU A 144 -13.38 -12.65 -0.98
N ILE A 145 -14.18 -12.88 0.05
CA ILE A 145 -13.78 -12.72 1.45
C ILE A 145 -13.06 -14.00 1.88
N VAL A 146 -11.74 -13.94 2.02
CA VAL A 146 -10.91 -15.12 2.32
C VAL A 146 -10.68 -15.31 3.81
N GLN A 147 -10.76 -14.26 4.61
CA GLN A 147 -10.54 -14.32 6.06
C GLN A 147 -11.43 -13.34 6.80
N ILE A 148 -11.90 -13.77 7.98
CA ILE A 148 -12.65 -12.94 8.93
C ILE A 148 -11.88 -12.89 10.25
N GLN A 149 -11.76 -11.70 10.81
CA GLN A 149 -11.21 -11.50 12.14
C GLN A 149 -12.32 -11.74 13.18
N GLU A 150 -12.13 -12.68 14.07
CA GLU A 150 -13.06 -13.01 15.16
C GLU A 150 -13.38 -11.78 16.02
N GLY A 151 -14.64 -11.61 16.39
CA GLY A 151 -15.15 -10.46 17.15
C GLY A 151 -15.17 -9.13 16.40
N SER A 152 -14.80 -9.11 15.11
CA SER A 152 -14.83 -7.92 14.27
C SER A 152 -16.25 -7.46 13.95
N ARG A 153 -16.37 -6.28 13.31
CA ARG A 153 -17.66 -5.80 12.79
C ARG A 153 -18.24 -6.75 11.75
N ALA A 154 -17.40 -7.26 10.87
CA ALA A 154 -17.79 -8.21 9.83
C ALA A 154 -18.30 -9.53 10.41
N ASP A 155 -17.61 -10.08 11.42
CA ASP A 155 -18.00 -11.29 12.11
C ASP A 155 -19.35 -11.16 12.80
N ARG A 156 -19.59 -10.06 13.52
CA ARG A 156 -20.84 -9.80 14.25
C ARG A 156 -22.07 -9.71 13.35
N VAL A 157 -21.91 -9.29 12.10
CA VAL A 157 -23.03 -9.22 11.14
C VAL A 157 -23.16 -10.49 10.29
N GLY A 158 -22.30 -11.48 10.55
CA GLY A 158 -22.39 -12.79 9.93
C GLY A 158 -21.79 -12.87 8.54
N ILE A 159 -20.83 -12.00 8.20
CA ILE A 159 -19.98 -12.20 7.02
C ILE A 159 -19.12 -13.45 7.25
N LYS A 160 -18.90 -14.24 6.20
CA LYS A 160 -18.16 -15.49 6.27
C LYS A 160 -17.06 -15.56 5.21
N SER A 161 -16.03 -16.34 5.51
CA SER A 161 -15.07 -16.74 4.49
C SER A 161 -15.76 -17.50 3.36
N GLY A 162 -15.40 -17.20 2.12
CA GLY A 162 -16.04 -17.72 0.91
C GLY A 162 -17.22 -16.88 0.41
N ASP A 163 -17.63 -15.83 1.11
CA ASP A 163 -18.59 -14.84 0.59
C ASP A 163 -17.92 -14.03 -0.52
N VAL A 164 -18.67 -13.66 -1.56
CA VAL A 164 -18.24 -12.74 -2.61
C VAL A 164 -18.93 -11.40 -2.41
N LEU A 165 -18.18 -10.32 -2.26
CA LEU A 165 -18.72 -8.98 -2.09
C LEU A 165 -19.21 -8.45 -3.43
N LEU A 166 -20.52 -8.21 -3.54
CA LEU A 166 -21.16 -7.72 -4.76
C LEU A 166 -21.46 -6.23 -4.73
N GLN A 167 -21.84 -5.67 -3.56
CA GLN A 167 -22.19 -4.25 -3.44
C GLN A 167 -21.74 -3.68 -2.12
N ALA A 168 -21.36 -2.39 -2.13
CA ALA A 168 -21.07 -1.58 -0.96
C ALA A 168 -21.82 -0.25 -1.03
N GLY A 169 -22.60 0.08 0.02
CA GLY A 169 -23.38 1.32 0.08
C GLY A 169 -24.44 1.43 -1.02
N GLY A 170 -24.98 0.31 -1.52
CA GLY A 170 -25.99 0.25 -2.57
C GLY A 170 -25.47 0.43 -3.99
N LYS A 171 -24.14 0.42 -4.21
CA LYS A 171 -23.50 0.43 -5.51
C LYS A 171 -22.72 -0.87 -5.73
N ASP A 172 -22.60 -1.28 -6.98
CA ASP A 172 -21.80 -2.44 -7.35
C ASP A 172 -20.34 -2.25 -6.90
N PHE A 173 -19.73 -3.35 -6.46
CA PHE A 173 -18.38 -3.36 -5.92
C PHE A 173 -17.40 -3.88 -6.99
N GLU A 174 -16.53 -3.01 -7.46
CA GLU A 174 -15.54 -3.34 -8.49
C GLU A 174 -14.10 -3.25 -7.96
N GLN A 175 -13.87 -2.34 -6.99
CA GLN A 175 -12.54 -2.07 -6.46
C GLN A 175 -12.59 -1.68 -4.97
N ILE A 176 -11.43 -1.77 -4.31
CA ILE A 176 -11.31 -1.48 -2.87
C ILE A 176 -11.77 -0.07 -2.48
N MET A 177 -11.58 0.91 -3.38
CA MET A 177 -12.00 2.28 -3.12
C MET A 177 -13.51 2.42 -2.97
N ASP A 178 -14.30 1.56 -3.61
CA ASP A 178 -15.77 1.56 -3.48
C ASP A 178 -16.21 1.29 -2.04
N LEU A 179 -15.52 0.34 -1.37
CA LEU A 179 -15.76 0.06 0.05
C LEU A 179 -15.40 1.27 0.94
N HIS A 180 -14.31 1.94 0.61
CA HIS A 180 -13.85 3.12 1.34
C HIS A 180 -14.85 4.28 1.20
N HIS A 181 -15.25 4.60 -0.03
CA HIS A 181 -16.24 5.64 -0.30
C HIS A 181 -17.60 5.33 0.34
N ALA A 182 -18.06 4.07 0.25
CA ALA A 182 -19.31 3.64 0.89
C ALA A 182 -19.26 3.80 2.41
N ALA A 183 -18.11 3.47 3.04
CA ALA A 183 -17.94 3.61 4.47
C ALA A 183 -17.88 5.08 4.92
N ILE A 184 -17.21 5.96 4.16
CA ILE A 184 -17.18 7.41 4.42
C ILE A 184 -18.61 7.97 4.34
N LYS A 185 -19.32 7.67 3.25
CA LYS A 185 -20.70 8.15 3.05
C LYS A 185 -21.65 7.67 4.14
N ALA A 186 -21.56 6.40 4.53
CA ALA A 186 -22.39 5.84 5.59
C ALA A 186 -22.16 6.59 6.93
N ARG A 187 -20.91 6.95 7.24
CA ARG A 187 -20.57 7.77 8.43
C ARG A 187 -21.13 9.19 8.32
N GLN A 188 -20.97 9.85 7.17
CA GLN A 188 -21.49 11.21 6.95
C GLN A 188 -23.01 11.25 7.08
N ASP A 189 -23.69 10.22 6.58
CA ASP A 189 -25.14 10.09 6.64
C ASP A 189 -25.65 9.56 8.00
N ASN A 190 -24.74 9.21 8.92
CA ASN A 190 -25.03 8.57 10.21
C ASN A 190 -25.90 7.30 10.05
N LYS A 191 -25.53 6.46 9.07
CA LYS A 191 -26.24 5.20 8.71
C LYS A 191 -25.28 4.02 8.78
N PRO A 192 -25.80 2.81 9.01
CA PRO A 192 -24.98 1.60 8.86
C PRO A 192 -24.52 1.45 7.41
N LEU A 193 -23.29 0.92 7.23
CA LEU A 193 -22.80 0.53 5.92
C LEU A 193 -23.53 -0.72 5.45
N SER A 194 -24.25 -0.62 4.32
CA SER A 194 -24.87 -1.78 3.68
C SER A 194 -23.89 -2.49 2.77
N LEU A 195 -23.79 -3.80 2.90
CA LEU A 195 -23.01 -4.69 2.01
C LEU A 195 -23.94 -5.77 1.47
N VAL A 196 -23.80 -6.09 0.19
CA VAL A 196 -24.42 -7.28 -0.40
C VAL A 196 -23.36 -8.29 -0.71
N VAL A 197 -23.47 -9.48 -0.14
CA VAL A 197 -22.55 -10.59 -0.41
C VAL A 197 -23.32 -11.75 -1.05
N GLU A 198 -22.62 -12.50 -1.91
CA GLU A 198 -23.11 -13.77 -2.41
C GLU A 198 -22.50 -14.91 -1.61
N ARG A 199 -23.35 -15.81 -1.13
CA ARG A 199 -22.98 -17.03 -0.42
C ARG A 199 -23.74 -18.22 -1.02
N ARG A 200 -23.04 -19.16 -1.61
CA ARG A 200 -23.64 -20.37 -2.23
C ARG A 200 -24.75 -20.03 -3.23
N GLY A 201 -24.52 -18.98 -4.07
CA GLY A 201 -25.48 -18.52 -5.07
C GLY A 201 -26.68 -17.70 -4.53
N GLN A 202 -26.70 -17.38 -3.23
CA GLN A 202 -27.74 -16.55 -2.62
C GLN A 202 -27.16 -15.22 -2.18
N LYS A 203 -27.90 -14.13 -2.45
CA LYS A 203 -27.52 -12.76 -2.04
C LYS A 203 -27.99 -12.50 -0.61
N HIS A 204 -27.09 -11.98 0.22
CA HIS A 204 -27.36 -11.56 1.60
C HIS A 204 -27.06 -10.08 1.75
N LEU A 205 -28.04 -9.30 2.20
CA LEU A 205 -27.88 -7.90 2.57
C LEU A 205 -27.49 -7.82 4.05
N LEU A 206 -26.38 -7.19 4.34
CA LEU A 206 -25.82 -7.05 5.67
C LEU A 206 -25.62 -5.56 6.01
N HIS A 207 -25.82 -5.20 7.26
CA HIS A 207 -25.68 -3.82 7.75
C HIS A 207 -24.64 -3.75 8.85
N LEU A 208 -23.54 -3.03 8.57
CA LEU A 208 -22.43 -2.85 9.52
C LEU A 208 -22.53 -1.49 10.20
N ASP A 209 -22.62 -1.51 11.52
CA ASP A 209 -22.49 -0.30 12.34
C ASP A 209 -21.02 0.15 12.37
N LEU A 210 -20.75 1.40 11.97
CA LEU A 210 -19.41 1.96 11.88
C LEU A 210 -18.97 2.71 13.16
N ASP A 211 -19.91 3.02 14.07
CA ASP A 211 -19.63 3.89 15.23
C ASP A 211 -19.21 3.14 16.50
N ARG A 212 -19.43 1.84 16.55
CA ARG A 212 -18.99 1.03 17.69
C ARG A 212 -17.52 0.61 17.52
N THR A 213 -16.63 1.28 18.24
CA THR A 213 -15.30 0.75 18.55
C THR A 213 -15.48 -0.60 19.29
N PRO A 214 -14.80 -1.68 18.87
CA PRO A 214 -14.83 -2.90 19.65
C PRO A 214 -14.26 -2.59 21.05
N LYS A 215 -15.03 -2.84 22.11
CA LYS A 215 -14.46 -2.90 23.46
C LYS A 215 -13.43 -4.03 23.43
N SER A 216 -12.18 -3.71 23.76
CA SER A 216 -11.16 -4.71 24.00
C SER A 216 -11.69 -5.71 25.02
N PRO A 217 -11.54 -7.03 24.83
CA PRO A 217 -11.82 -7.97 25.89
C PRO A 217 -10.89 -7.66 27.07
N SER A 218 -11.47 -7.47 28.22
CA SER A 218 -10.80 -7.31 29.51
C SER A 218 -10.13 -8.61 29.96
#